data_d60be30ec37a56b61b2a7c6543e21d1f
#
_entry.id   d60be30ec37a56b61b2a7c6543e21d1f
#
_cell.length_a   1.000
_cell.length_b   1.000
_cell.length_c   1.000
_cell.angle_alpha   90.00
_cell.angle_beta   90.00
_cell.angle_gamma   90.00
#
_symmetry.space_group_name_H-M   'P 1'
#
loop_
_entity.id
_entity.type
_entity.pdbx_description
1 polymer ?
#
loop_
_entity_poly.entity_id
_entity_poly.type
_entity_poly.pdbx_seq_one_letter_code
_entity_poly.pdbx_strand_id
1 'polypeptide(L)'
;MNLFSCQPVQPGDAPALQYLYASSPRYFQTIAAPIPLLEDVTRELESALSDPRRQLEFVVVSGERIGYLDLKFDYPQTGDVTVNLLLIAETQQRRGLGALVMRDLERRLSGRVRKILAGVFFENSGAAAFWEGLGYHFAVDARPVLSWYAKELGMQPARETAQLEAAQLETVQLEAAQLETPQLETAR
;
A
#
# COMPACT_ATOMS: atom_id res chain seq x y z
N MET A 1 21.92 -16.37 -1.25
CA MET A 1 21.07 -16.39 -0.05
C MET A 1 20.13 -15.20 -0.13
N ASN A 2 18.81 -15.40 -0.10
CA ASN A 2 17.87 -14.28 -0.05
C ASN A 2 17.94 -13.66 1.35
N LEU A 3 18.15 -12.34 1.41
CA LEU A 3 18.20 -11.56 2.66
C LEU A 3 16.86 -11.54 3.40
N PHE A 4 15.76 -11.80 2.70
CA PHE A 4 14.40 -11.82 3.25
C PHE A 4 13.53 -12.84 2.50
N SER A 5 12.36 -13.12 3.04
CA SER A 5 11.26 -13.83 2.36
C SER A 5 9.94 -13.11 2.58
N CYS A 6 8.99 -13.27 1.65
CA CYS A 6 7.61 -12.83 1.84
C CYS A 6 6.76 -14.06 2.21
N GLN A 7 5.97 -13.95 3.27
CA GLN A 7 5.08 -15.00 3.76
C GLN A 7 3.63 -14.52 3.72
N PRO A 8 2.71 -15.28 3.12
CA PRO A 8 1.29 -14.92 3.13
C PRO A 8 0.76 -14.75 4.56
N VAL A 9 -0.03 -13.70 4.76
CA VAL A 9 -0.72 -13.46 6.02
C VAL A 9 -1.91 -14.40 6.15
N GLN A 10 -2.14 -14.92 7.35
CA GLN A 10 -3.23 -15.83 7.68
C GLN A 10 -4.28 -15.16 8.57
N PRO A 11 -5.51 -15.65 8.65
CA PRO A 11 -6.57 -15.06 9.49
C PRO A 11 -6.19 -14.88 10.97
N GLY A 12 -5.36 -15.77 11.52
CA GLY A 12 -4.88 -15.69 12.90
C GLY A 12 -3.72 -14.73 13.15
N ASP A 13 -3.23 -14.04 12.13
CA ASP A 13 -2.03 -13.20 12.23
C ASP A 13 -2.30 -11.75 12.68
N ALA A 14 -3.54 -11.40 12.99
CA ALA A 14 -3.88 -10.05 13.48
C ALA A 14 -3.02 -9.57 14.66
N PRO A 15 -2.68 -10.40 15.67
CA PRO A 15 -1.80 -9.97 16.76
C PRO A 15 -0.38 -9.62 16.28
N ALA A 16 0.16 -10.37 15.30
CA ALA A 16 1.48 -10.09 14.75
C ALA A 16 1.48 -8.80 13.91
N LEU A 17 0.42 -8.56 13.16
CA LEU A 17 0.25 -7.33 12.39
C LEU A 17 0.08 -6.12 13.33
N GLN A 18 -0.73 -6.25 14.39
CA GLN A 18 -0.90 -5.20 15.39
C GLN A 18 0.42 -4.87 16.11
N TYR A 19 1.21 -5.90 16.45
CA TYR A 19 2.54 -5.70 17.01
C TYR A 19 3.45 -4.91 16.06
N LEU A 20 3.42 -5.20 14.78
CA LEU A 20 4.19 -4.48 13.76
C LEU A 20 3.74 -3.02 13.66
N TYR A 21 2.43 -2.73 13.72
CA TYR A 21 1.89 -1.38 13.76
C TYR A 21 2.37 -0.63 15.02
N ALA A 22 2.27 -1.28 16.19
CA ALA A 22 2.74 -0.72 17.45
C ALA A 22 4.26 -0.43 17.46
N SER A 23 5.04 -1.21 16.71
CA SER A 23 6.49 -0.98 16.53
C SER A 23 6.83 0.07 15.46
N SER A 24 5.84 0.73 14.91
CA SER A 24 6.00 1.75 13.85
C SER A 24 5.22 3.05 14.14
N PRO A 25 5.35 3.63 15.35
CA PRO A 25 4.54 4.78 15.77
C PRO A 25 4.75 6.02 14.89
N ARG A 26 5.93 6.23 14.34
CA ARG A 26 6.21 7.38 13.46
C ARG A 26 5.38 7.36 12.18
N TYR A 27 5.11 6.18 11.65
CA TYR A 27 4.24 6.07 10.48
C TYR A 27 2.85 6.63 10.81
N PHE A 28 2.24 6.18 11.91
CA PHE A 28 0.90 6.64 12.32
C PHE A 28 0.88 8.12 12.70
N GLN A 29 1.93 8.62 13.33
CA GLN A 29 2.08 10.07 13.57
C GLN A 29 2.12 10.88 12.26
N THR A 30 2.86 10.39 11.26
CA THR A 30 3.00 11.07 9.97
C THR A 30 1.67 11.16 9.22
N ILE A 31 0.81 10.15 9.30
CA ILE A 31 -0.50 10.15 8.66
C ILE A 31 -1.62 10.68 9.56
N ALA A 32 -1.27 11.26 10.73
CA ALA A 32 -2.19 11.78 11.73
C ALA A 32 -3.29 10.78 12.18
N ALA A 33 -2.94 9.49 12.24
CA ALA A 33 -3.84 8.41 12.63
C ALA A 33 -3.41 7.77 13.96
N PRO A 34 -4.34 7.27 14.78
CA PRO A 34 -3.99 6.44 15.93
C PRO A 34 -3.44 5.08 15.48
N ILE A 35 -2.60 4.46 16.32
CA ILE A 35 -2.24 3.05 16.12
C ILE A 35 -3.51 2.21 16.33
N PRO A 36 -3.91 1.37 15.36
CA PRO A 36 -5.13 0.59 15.47
C PRO A 36 -5.11 -0.39 16.66
N LEU A 37 -6.26 -0.58 17.30
CA LEU A 37 -6.42 -1.62 18.30
C LEU A 37 -6.47 -3.01 17.66
N LEU A 38 -6.22 -4.06 18.44
CA LEU A 38 -6.22 -5.42 17.93
C LEU A 38 -7.54 -5.82 17.28
N GLU A 39 -8.67 -5.38 17.84
CA GLU A 39 -10.00 -5.65 17.28
C GLU A 39 -10.19 -5.00 15.90
N ASP A 40 -9.68 -3.78 15.71
CA ASP A 40 -9.74 -3.08 14.43
C ASP A 40 -8.85 -3.77 13.38
N VAL A 41 -7.64 -4.14 13.78
CA VAL A 41 -6.72 -4.91 12.92
C VAL A 41 -7.32 -6.25 12.54
N THR A 42 -8.00 -6.94 13.47
CA THR A 42 -8.66 -8.23 13.18
C THR A 42 -9.75 -8.05 12.14
N ARG A 43 -10.65 -7.09 12.33
CA ARG A 43 -11.75 -6.81 11.40
C ARG A 43 -11.25 -6.40 10.02
N GLU A 44 -10.23 -5.53 9.97
CA GLU A 44 -9.64 -5.08 8.72
C GLU A 44 -8.93 -6.24 7.99
N LEU A 45 -8.19 -7.07 8.72
CA LEU A 45 -7.52 -8.24 8.16
C LEU A 45 -8.52 -9.26 7.60
N GLU A 46 -9.61 -9.56 8.31
CA GLU A 46 -10.67 -10.45 7.81
C GLU A 46 -11.31 -9.89 6.53
N SER A 47 -11.62 -8.60 6.52
CA SER A 47 -12.13 -7.93 5.32
C SER A 47 -11.15 -8.00 4.16
N ALA A 48 -9.87 -7.75 4.43
CA ALA A 48 -8.82 -7.79 3.42
C ALA A 48 -8.62 -9.19 2.84
N LEU A 49 -8.61 -10.22 3.68
CA LEU A 49 -8.47 -11.61 3.25
C LEU A 49 -9.68 -12.14 2.48
N SER A 50 -10.86 -11.52 2.64
CA SER A 50 -12.06 -11.86 1.88
C SER A 50 -12.13 -11.22 0.49
N ASP A 51 -11.34 -10.19 0.18
CA ASP A 51 -11.22 -9.62 -1.16
C ASP A 51 -10.21 -10.44 -1.99
N PRO A 52 -10.64 -11.20 -3.02
CA PRO A 52 -9.74 -12.04 -3.82
C PRO A 52 -8.69 -11.24 -4.60
N ARG A 53 -8.84 -9.92 -4.70
CA ARG A 53 -7.86 -9.05 -5.34
C ARG A 53 -6.76 -8.61 -4.37
N ARG A 54 -6.90 -8.85 -3.06
CA ARG A 54 -5.89 -8.47 -2.07
C ARG A 54 -4.91 -9.62 -1.81
N GLN A 55 -3.65 -9.24 -1.74
CA GLN A 55 -2.56 -10.13 -1.36
C GLN A 55 -1.77 -9.47 -0.23
N LEU A 56 -1.74 -10.14 0.91
CA LEU A 56 -1.13 -9.67 2.13
C LEU A 56 0.07 -10.54 2.47
N GLU A 57 1.23 -9.92 2.69
CA GLU A 57 2.49 -10.63 2.96
C GLU A 57 3.22 -10.01 4.15
N PHE A 58 3.77 -10.84 5.04
CA PHE A 58 4.81 -10.41 5.95
C PHE A 58 6.18 -10.45 5.26
N VAL A 59 6.99 -9.42 5.51
CA VAL A 59 8.41 -9.43 5.19
C VAL A 59 9.16 -10.05 6.35
N VAL A 60 9.88 -11.15 6.10
CA VAL A 60 10.56 -11.94 7.11
C VAL A 60 12.07 -11.95 6.87
N VAL A 61 12.85 -11.62 7.89
CA VAL A 61 14.32 -11.68 7.91
C VAL A 61 14.75 -12.53 9.09
N SER A 62 15.57 -13.54 8.84
CA SER A 62 16.06 -14.46 9.89
C SER A 62 14.95 -15.05 10.77
N GLY A 63 13.77 -15.30 10.19
CA GLY A 63 12.61 -15.87 10.91
C GLY A 63 11.74 -14.83 11.62
N GLU A 64 12.14 -13.56 11.68
CA GLU A 64 11.38 -12.49 12.30
C GLU A 64 10.52 -11.73 11.27
N ARG A 65 9.27 -11.46 11.59
CA ARG A 65 8.35 -10.62 10.81
C ARG A 65 8.69 -9.16 11.05
N ILE A 66 9.40 -8.56 10.10
CA ILE A 66 9.94 -7.20 10.23
C ILE A 66 9.22 -6.17 9.33
N GLY A 67 8.25 -6.60 8.58
CA GLY A 67 7.48 -5.74 7.70
C GLY A 67 6.19 -6.37 7.21
N TYR A 68 5.39 -5.57 6.56
CA TYR A 68 4.10 -5.93 6.01
C TYR A 68 3.90 -5.27 4.65
N LEU A 69 3.39 -6.04 3.70
CA LEU A 69 3.06 -5.61 2.35
C LEU A 69 1.61 -5.96 2.07
N ASP A 70 0.83 -4.97 1.68
CA ASP A 70 -0.57 -5.09 1.29
C ASP A 70 -0.72 -4.63 -0.15
N LEU A 71 -1.17 -5.52 -1.00
CA LEU A 71 -1.36 -5.31 -2.43
C LEU A 71 -2.82 -5.45 -2.80
N LYS A 72 -3.29 -4.62 -3.72
CA LYS A 72 -4.59 -4.76 -4.38
C LYS A 72 -4.39 -4.87 -5.88
N PHE A 73 -4.76 -6.02 -6.43
CA PHE A 73 -4.69 -6.30 -7.86
C PHE A 73 -5.92 -5.74 -8.59
N ASP A 74 -5.76 -5.47 -9.87
CA ASP A 74 -6.81 -4.91 -10.73
C ASP A 74 -7.42 -3.63 -10.13
N TYR A 75 -6.58 -2.77 -9.57
CA TYR A 75 -6.98 -1.50 -8.97
C TYR A 75 -5.90 -0.41 -9.21
N PRO A 76 -6.30 0.79 -9.68
CA PRO A 76 -7.66 1.24 -10.01
C PRO A 76 -8.23 0.59 -11.27
N GLN A 77 -7.41 -0.03 -12.11
CA GLN A 77 -7.80 -0.65 -13.38
C GLN A 77 -7.30 -2.07 -13.50
N THR A 78 -7.96 -2.86 -14.35
CA THR A 78 -7.49 -4.21 -14.71
C THR A 78 -6.04 -4.17 -15.20
N GLY A 79 -5.22 -5.05 -14.65
CA GLY A 79 -3.79 -5.13 -14.93
C GLY A 79 -2.93 -4.17 -14.11
N ASP A 80 -3.51 -3.31 -13.27
CA ASP A 80 -2.77 -2.51 -12.30
C ASP A 80 -2.63 -3.23 -10.96
N VAL A 81 -1.62 -2.86 -10.20
CA VAL A 81 -1.47 -3.27 -8.80
C VAL A 81 -1.20 -2.05 -7.95
N THR A 82 -1.98 -1.90 -6.89
CA THR A 82 -1.76 -0.87 -5.89
C THR A 82 -1.06 -1.45 -4.66
N VAL A 83 0.02 -0.83 -4.24
CA VAL A 83 0.61 -1.03 -2.92
C VAL A 83 -0.17 -0.16 -1.94
N ASN A 84 -1.12 -0.77 -1.23
CA ASN A 84 -1.91 -0.09 -0.21
C ASN A 84 -1.05 0.28 1.00
N LEU A 85 -0.14 -0.64 1.38
CA LEU A 85 0.81 -0.39 2.46
C LEU A 85 2.08 -1.20 2.24
N LEU A 86 3.22 -0.55 2.37
CA LEU A 86 4.52 -1.17 2.62
C LEU A 86 5.05 -0.59 3.94
N LEU A 87 5.06 -1.40 4.97
CA LEU A 87 5.56 -1.04 6.29
C LEU A 87 6.77 -1.89 6.64
N ILE A 88 7.87 -1.27 7.04
CA ILE A 88 9.03 -1.93 7.66
C ILE A 88 9.13 -1.40 9.08
N ALA A 89 9.29 -2.27 10.07
CA ALA A 89 9.46 -1.90 11.47
C ALA A 89 10.55 -0.84 11.63
N GLU A 90 10.33 0.17 12.46
CA GLU A 90 11.24 1.33 12.59
C GLU A 90 12.68 0.92 12.85
N THR A 91 12.89 -0.09 13.69
CA THR A 91 14.22 -0.62 14.01
C THR A 91 14.95 -1.27 12.83
N GLN A 92 14.23 -1.60 11.78
CA GLN A 92 14.73 -2.24 10.55
C GLN A 92 14.77 -1.30 9.36
N GLN A 93 14.26 -0.09 9.50
CA GLN A 93 14.29 0.94 8.44
C GLN A 93 15.71 1.43 8.15
N ARG A 94 15.87 2.15 7.05
CA ARG A 94 17.15 2.75 6.58
C ARG A 94 18.27 1.75 6.26
N ARG A 95 17.91 0.46 6.12
CA ARG A 95 18.80 -0.63 5.71
C ARG A 95 18.59 -1.09 4.27
N GLY A 96 17.79 -0.37 3.50
CA GLY A 96 17.46 -0.71 2.12
C GLY A 96 16.43 -1.84 1.97
N LEU A 97 15.89 -2.39 3.06
CA LEU A 97 14.96 -3.54 3.02
C LEU A 97 13.69 -3.25 2.22
N GLY A 98 13.07 -2.08 2.41
CA GLY A 98 11.90 -1.69 1.64
C GLY A 98 12.17 -1.68 0.13
N ALA A 99 13.34 -1.17 -0.28
CA ALA A 99 13.75 -1.16 -1.67
C ALA A 99 13.99 -2.58 -2.23
N LEU A 100 14.56 -3.47 -1.43
CA LEU A 100 14.74 -4.89 -1.82
C LEU A 100 13.40 -5.60 -1.99
N VAL A 101 12.44 -5.36 -1.08
CA VAL A 101 11.08 -5.91 -1.16
C VAL A 101 10.38 -5.44 -2.43
N MET A 102 10.45 -4.14 -2.73
CA MET A 102 9.82 -3.60 -3.94
C MET A 102 10.47 -4.12 -5.23
N ARG A 103 11.79 -4.22 -5.30
CA ARG A 103 12.46 -4.80 -6.47
C ARG A 103 12.12 -6.27 -6.68
N ASP A 104 11.96 -7.04 -5.59
CA ASP A 104 11.49 -8.41 -5.67
C ASP A 104 10.04 -8.48 -6.17
N LEU A 105 9.18 -7.61 -5.65
CA LEU A 105 7.79 -7.49 -6.12
C LEU A 105 7.73 -7.14 -7.61
N GLU A 106 8.46 -6.12 -8.05
CA GLU A 106 8.54 -5.71 -9.45
C GLU A 106 8.99 -6.88 -10.35
N ARG A 107 9.99 -7.65 -9.91
CA ARG A 107 10.46 -8.83 -10.63
C ARG A 107 9.37 -9.92 -10.71
N ARG A 108 8.65 -10.17 -9.61
CA ARG A 108 7.54 -11.16 -9.56
C ARG A 108 6.38 -10.77 -10.46
N LEU A 109 6.13 -9.47 -10.61
CA LEU A 109 5.01 -8.92 -11.38
C LEU A 109 5.36 -8.53 -12.82
N SER A 110 6.65 -8.47 -13.17
CA SER A 110 7.10 -8.13 -14.52
C SER A 110 6.44 -9.01 -15.58
N GLY A 111 5.89 -8.39 -16.62
CA GLY A 111 5.13 -9.04 -17.69
C GLY A 111 3.74 -9.55 -17.29
N ARG A 112 3.36 -9.46 -16.02
CA ARG A 112 2.06 -9.92 -15.49
C ARG A 112 1.09 -8.78 -15.21
N VAL A 113 1.62 -7.61 -14.91
CA VAL A 113 0.85 -6.40 -14.62
C VAL A 113 1.37 -5.25 -15.46
N ARG A 114 0.51 -4.29 -15.72
CA ARG A 114 0.79 -3.11 -16.53
C ARG A 114 1.64 -2.11 -15.75
N LYS A 115 1.22 -1.77 -14.55
CA LYS A 115 1.91 -0.83 -13.66
C LYS A 115 1.67 -1.15 -12.18
N ILE A 116 2.57 -0.65 -11.35
CA ILE A 116 2.40 -0.61 -9.90
C ILE A 116 2.17 0.83 -9.48
N LEU A 117 1.17 1.04 -8.61
CA LEU A 117 0.86 2.31 -7.99
C LEU A 117 1.12 2.24 -6.48
N ALA A 118 1.40 3.40 -5.88
CA ALA A 118 1.52 3.55 -4.45
C ALA A 118 0.90 4.87 -4.01
N GLY A 119 0.04 4.84 -3.00
CA GLY A 119 -0.50 6.03 -2.38
C GLY A 119 0.43 6.60 -1.32
N VAL A 120 0.65 7.91 -1.34
CA VAL A 120 1.49 8.61 -0.38
C VAL A 120 0.71 9.74 0.26
N PHE A 121 0.53 9.69 1.58
CA PHE A 121 -0.05 10.80 2.33
C PHE A 121 0.87 12.03 2.26
N PHE A 122 0.30 13.22 2.14
CA PHE A 122 1.06 14.46 1.88
C PHE A 122 2.20 14.73 2.86
N GLU A 123 1.97 14.51 4.13
CA GLU A 123 2.96 14.76 5.17
C GLU A 123 4.12 13.76 5.14
N ASN A 124 4.00 12.69 4.31
CA ASN A 124 5.00 11.64 4.23
C ASN A 124 6.02 11.88 3.11
N SER A 125 6.77 12.98 3.22
CA SER A 125 7.85 13.30 2.26
C SER A 125 8.91 12.20 2.16
N GLY A 126 9.11 11.44 3.24
CA GLY A 126 10.03 10.30 3.26
C GLY A 126 9.56 9.16 2.36
N ALA A 127 8.24 8.90 2.29
CA ALA A 127 7.69 7.93 1.35
C ALA A 127 7.77 8.43 -0.09
N ALA A 128 7.48 9.71 -0.36
CA ALA A 128 7.64 10.29 -1.69
C ALA A 128 9.06 10.07 -2.21
N ALA A 129 10.08 10.49 -1.45
CA ALA A 129 11.49 10.29 -1.81
C ALA A 129 11.88 8.82 -1.98
N PHE A 130 11.29 7.91 -1.17
CA PHE A 130 11.49 6.47 -1.31
C PHE A 130 10.97 5.95 -2.66
N TRP A 131 9.75 6.30 -3.04
CA TRP A 131 9.15 5.87 -4.30
C TRP A 131 9.88 6.46 -5.50
N GLU A 132 10.22 7.74 -5.47
CA GLU A 132 11.03 8.40 -6.52
C GLU A 132 12.39 7.73 -6.68
N GLY A 133 13.05 7.38 -5.58
CA GLY A 133 14.33 6.66 -5.58
C GLY A 133 14.25 5.25 -6.19
N LEU A 134 13.06 4.67 -6.30
CA LEU A 134 12.80 3.40 -7.00
C LEU A 134 12.35 3.59 -8.46
N GLY A 135 12.26 4.83 -8.93
CA GLY A 135 11.82 5.15 -10.29
C GLY A 135 10.31 5.19 -10.45
N TYR A 136 9.55 5.34 -9.36
CA TYR A 136 8.13 5.71 -9.41
C TYR A 136 8.04 7.21 -9.64
N HIS A 137 7.05 7.62 -10.41
CA HIS A 137 6.83 9.02 -10.71
C HIS A 137 5.47 9.45 -10.20
N PHE A 138 5.36 10.71 -9.82
CA PHE A 138 4.08 11.31 -9.49
C PHE A 138 3.11 11.10 -10.66
N ALA A 139 1.97 10.50 -10.38
CA ALA A 139 0.96 10.18 -11.38
C ALA A 139 -0.21 11.16 -11.33
N VAL A 140 -0.79 11.33 -10.15
CA VAL A 140 -1.94 12.23 -9.95
C VAL A 140 -2.07 12.61 -8.47
N ASP A 141 -2.65 13.76 -8.22
CA ASP A 141 -2.96 14.28 -6.90
C ASP A 141 -4.41 13.96 -6.56
N ALA A 142 -4.62 13.12 -5.57
CA ALA A 142 -5.94 12.82 -5.01
C ALA A 142 -6.16 13.69 -3.76
N ARG A 143 -6.01 15.03 -3.92
CA ARG A 143 -6.17 15.98 -2.83
C ARG A 143 -7.55 15.88 -2.17
N PRO A 144 -7.64 16.15 -0.86
CA PRO A 144 -6.64 16.85 -0.05
C PRO A 144 -5.59 15.96 0.63
N VAL A 145 -5.63 14.64 0.55
CA VAL A 145 -4.92 13.75 1.50
C VAL A 145 -3.83 12.88 0.87
N LEU A 146 -3.97 12.50 -0.40
CA LEU A 146 -3.16 11.44 -1.01
C LEU A 146 -2.57 11.84 -2.35
N SER A 147 -1.30 11.49 -2.60
CA SER A 147 -0.67 11.54 -3.93
C SER A 147 -0.37 10.13 -4.42
N TRP A 148 -0.63 9.87 -5.69
CA TRP A 148 -0.31 8.60 -6.33
C TRP A 148 1.04 8.67 -7.04
N TYR A 149 1.85 7.66 -6.81
CA TYR A 149 3.09 7.41 -7.52
C TYR A 149 2.94 6.12 -8.31
N ALA A 150 3.42 6.08 -9.56
CA ALA A 150 3.27 4.94 -10.44
C ALA A 150 4.57 4.59 -11.17
N LYS A 151 4.72 3.32 -11.50
CA LYS A 151 5.79 2.78 -12.32
C LYS A 151 5.22 1.75 -13.30
N GLU A 152 5.46 1.98 -14.59
CA GLU A 152 5.09 1.05 -15.66
C GLU A 152 6.03 -0.16 -15.67
N LEU A 153 5.48 -1.36 -15.85
CA LEU A 153 6.24 -2.61 -15.89
C LEU A 153 6.29 -3.27 -17.27
N GLY A 154 5.97 -2.53 -18.33
CA GLY A 154 6.26 -2.95 -19.71
C GLY A 154 5.16 -3.73 -20.44
N MET A 155 3.95 -3.81 -19.92
CA MET A 155 2.78 -4.14 -20.75
C MET A 155 2.26 -2.85 -21.41
N GLN A 156 2.34 -2.76 -22.75
CA GLN A 156 1.75 -1.63 -23.46
C GLN A 156 0.22 -1.72 -23.44
N PRO A 157 -0.50 -0.67 -23.01
CA PRO A 157 -1.95 -0.63 -23.15
C PRO A 157 -2.35 -0.53 -24.62
N ALA A 158 -3.44 -1.20 -24.99
CA ALA A 158 -4.11 -0.92 -26.25
C ALA A 158 -4.54 0.56 -26.26
N ARG A 159 -4.40 1.24 -27.42
CA ARG A 159 -4.53 2.71 -27.58
C ARG A 159 -5.90 3.30 -27.17
N GLU A 160 -6.86 2.49 -26.75
CA GLU A 160 -8.23 2.89 -26.41
C GLU A 160 -8.43 3.27 -24.93
N THR A 161 -7.43 3.04 -24.07
CA THR A 161 -7.57 3.11 -22.61
C THR A 161 -7.24 4.48 -21.99
N ALA A 162 -6.53 5.37 -22.68
CA ALA A 162 -6.07 6.64 -22.08
C ALA A 162 -7.22 7.59 -21.66
N GLN A 163 -8.37 7.56 -22.37
CA GLN A 163 -9.54 8.38 -22.00
C GLN A 163 -10.37 7.77 -20.86
N LEU A 164 -10.41 6.44 -20.76
CA LEU A 164 -11.01 5.74 -19.63
C LEU A 164 -10.16 5.90 -18.35
N GLU A 165 -8.86 6.02 -18.48
CA GLU A 165 -7.92 6.23 -17.37
C GLU A 165 -8.20 7.52 -16.60
N ALA A 166 -8.44 8.62 -17.29
CA ALA A 166 -8.76 9.90 -16.66
C ALA A 166 -10.09 9.84 -15.88
N ALA A 167 -11.13 9.24 -16.47
CA ALA A 167 -12.46 9.14 -15.87
C ALA A 167 -12.48 8.20 -14.64
N GLN A 168 -11.68 7.14 -14.64
CA GLN A 168 -11.61 6.21 -13.50
C GLN A 168 -10.76 6.74 -12.34
N LEU A 169 -9.74 7.53 -12.62
CA LEU A 169 -8.98 8.26 -11.60
C LEU A 169 -9.86 9.31 -10.89
N GLU A 170 -10.77 9.99 -11.62
CA GLU A 170 -11.78 10.87 -11.03
C GLU A 170 -12.74 10.11 -10.09
N THR A 171 -13.11 8.89 -10.44
CA THR A 171 -14.00 8.05 -9.60
C THR A 171 -13.30 7.65 -8.30
N VAL A 172 -12.02 7.29 -8.36
CA VAL A 172 -11.20 6.97 -7.18
C VAL A 172 -11.02 8.19 -6.26
N GLN A 173 -10.90 9.39 -6.85
CA GLN A 173 -10.85 10.64 -6.10
C GLN A 173 -12.16 10.92 -5.34
N LEU A 174 -13.29 10.63 -5.96
CA LEU A 174 -14.62 10.78 -5.36
C LEU A 174 -14.88 9.78 -4.23
N GLU A 175 -14.47 8.53 -4.40
CA GLU A 175 -14.59 7.50 -3.35
C GLU A 175 -13.69 7.80 -2.14
N ALA A 176 -12.46 8.27 -2.37
CA ALA A 176 -11.57 8.70 -1.29
C ALA A 176 -12.14 9.89 -0.50
N ALA A 177 -12.75 10.87 -1.21
CA ALA A 177 -13.40 12.02 -0.57
C ALA A 177 -14.67 11.66 0.21
N GLN A 178 -15.38 10.58 -0.15
CA GLN A 178 -16.57 10.12 0.56
C GLN A 178 -16.23 9.36 1.86
N LEU A 179 -15.04 8.78 1.97
CA LEU A 179 -14.57 8.13 3.20
C LEU A 179 -14.15 9.13 4.29
N GLU A 180 -14.00 10.40 3.94
CA GLU A 180 -13.56 11.45 4.86
C GLU A 180 -14.67 12.34 5.44
N THR A 181 -15.94 12.08 5.15
CA THR A 181 -17.03 12.83 5.80
C THR A 181 -17.39 12.17 7.13
N PRO A 182 -16.94 12.70 8.29
CA PRO A 182 -17.47 12.27 9.58
C PRO A 182 -18.94 12.67 9.60
N GLN A 183 -19.83 11.71 9.80
CA GLN A 183 -21.20 12.00 10.16
C GLN A 183 -21.19 12.70 11.52
N LEU A 184 -21.22 14.02 11.49
CA LEU A 184 -21.62 14.83 12.64
C LEU A 184 -23.11 14.59 12.86
N GLU A 185 -23.44 13.48 13.53
CA GLU A 185 -24.75 13.33 14.16
C GLU A 185 -24.85 14.34 15.29
N THR A 186 -25.59 15.39 15.03
CA THR A 186 -26.09 16.35 16.01
C THR A 186 -26.97 15.63 17.02
N ALA A 187 -26.39 15.37 18.21
CA ALA A 187 -27.17 15.06 19.38
C ALA A 187 -28.00 16.32 19.76
N ARG A 188 -29.31 16.18 19.71
CA ARG A 188 -30.27 17.02 20.42
C ARG A 188 -30.80 16.27 21.60
#